data_9522ed9771af469ea0bdb40b30d003b8
#
_entry.id   9522ed9771af469ea0bdb40b30d003b8
#
_cell.length_a   1.000
_cell.length_b   1.000
_cell.length_c   1.000
_cell.angle_alpha   90.00
_cell.angle_beta   90.00
_cell.angle_gamma   90.00
#
_symmetry.space_group_name_H-M   'P 1'
#
loop_
_entity.id
_entity.type
_entity.pdbx_description
1 polymer ?
#
loop_
_entity_poly.entity_id
_entity_poly.type
_entity_poly.pdbx_seq_one_letter_code
_entity_poly.pdbx_strand_id
1 'polypeptide(L)'
;MNSTESYTPEYVLRLRHFAVACDCPGCQQQPWQVTRRWQDEIRHSARPGCDRAAEEILCREDAFVLHSEMSVQPEAAALDPRQQAMNQAAINLAIASDAPPELILYALGVLIGKSPQLAEPQQISAFGDELVMMMQQGAMAEAFAQLPPVDTYKLAELQALSRRDLDASLDPLTGMTLVLKLNEINVMTPRYLQEMLSDLESDSELAAFMQSRRSVFINVLLYAFYHHVFPGADERAWEQEFNRLCQHFFSLKMLCGLFIQGYLVLDDETIAALFAAWHRSEDVRGGDNPLLAGISLLR
;
A
#
# COMPACT_ATOMS: atom_id res chain seq x y z
N MET A 1 7.50 -36.06 -10.94
CA MET A 1 6.64 -34.99 -10.41
C MET A 1 7.29 -33.67 -10.81
N ASN A 2 6.56 -32.80 -11.47
CA ASN A 2 7.08 -31.48 -11.77
C ASN A 2 7.20 -30.69 -10.45
N SER A 3 8.24 -29.86 -10.34
CA SER A 3 8.47 -29.02 -9.16
C SER A 3 8.31 -27.55 -9.54
N THR A 4 7.87 -26.73 -8.57
CA THR A 4 7.73 -25.31 -8.70
C THR A 4 8.39 -24.60 -7.52
N GLU A 5 8.73 -23.32 -7.67
CA GLU A 5 9.28 -22.51 -6.59
C GLU A 5 8.17 -22.05 -5.64
N SER A 6 8.47 -22.13 -4.35
CA SER A 6 7.62 -21.65 -3.26
C SER A 6 8.35 -20.54 -2.52
N TYR A 7 7.76 -19.35 -2.49
CA TYR A 7 8.33 -18.15 -1.89
C TYR A 7 7.69 -17.84 -0.54
N THR A 8 8.54 -17.62 0.47
CA THR A 8 8.14 -17.26 1.82
C THR A 8 8.91 -16.01 2.26
N PRO A 9 8.24 -14.87 2.45
CA PRO A 9 8.87 -13.67 2.99
C PRO A 9 9.29 -13.84 4.45
N GLU A 10 10.29 -13.10 4.89
CA GLU A 10 10.82 -13.13 6.24
C GLU A 10 9.75 -12.86 7.30
N TYR A 11 8.82 -11.91 7.05
CA TYR A 11 7.71 -11.64 7.98
C TYR A 11 6.82 -12.87 8.20
N VAL A 12 6.63 -13.74 7.19
CA VAL A 12 5.85 -14.99 7.34
C VAL A 12 6.60 -15.98 8.20
N LEU A 13 7.93 -16.09 8.03
CA LEU A 13 8.77 -16.96 8.85
C LEU A 13 8.73 -16.53 10.31
N ARG A 14 8.86 -15.23 10.60
CA ARG A 14 8.75 -14.69 11.95
C ARG A 14 7.39 -14.97 12.57
N LEU A 15 6.30 -14.76 11.82
CA LEU A 15 4.94 -15.05 12.30
C LEU A 15 4.74 -16.52 12.66
N ARG A 16 5.38 -17.46 11.95
CA ARG A 16 5.33 -18.90 12.27
C ARG A 16 6.04 -19.26 13.59
N HIS A 17 7.01 -18.44 14.04
CA HIS A 17 7.77 -18.68 15.27
C HIS A 17 7.11 -18.13 16.52
N PHE A 18 6.02 -17.37 16.42
CA PHE A 18 5.30 -16.93 17.62
C PHE A 18 4.64 -18.11 18.33
N ALA A 19 5.02 -18.30 19.59
CA ALA A 19 4.51 -19.41 20.42
C ALA A 19 3.05 -19.23 20.85
N VAL A 20 2.57 -17.97 20.89
CA VAL A 20 1.22 -17.62 21.37
C VAL A 20 0.38 -17.17 20.18
N ALA A 21 -0.83 -17.73 20.05
CA ALA A 21 -1.80 -17.28 19.06
C ALA A 21 -2.16 -15.80 19.29
N CYS A 22 -2.37 -15.07 18.18
CA CYS A 22 -2.86 -13.71 18.23
C CYS A 22 -4.39 -13.73 18.43
N ASP A 23 -4.89 -12.90 19.35
CA ASP A 23 -6.31 -12.74 19.69
C ASP A 23 -6.92 -11.43 19.20
N CYS A 24 -6.20 -10.67 18.35
CA CYS A 24 -6.71 -9.42 17.77
C CYS A 24 -8.00 -9.62 16.96
N PRO A 25 -8.79 -8.56 16.71
CA PRO A 25 -10.04 -8.64 15.95
C PRO A 25 -9.89 -9.34 14.59
N GLY A 26 -8.77 -9.12 13.89
CA GLY A 26 -8.51 -9.76 12.61
C GLY A 26 -8.34 -11.29 12.71
N CYS A 27 -7.64 -11.77 13.74
CA CYS A 27 -7.41 -13.21 13.96
C CYS A 27 -8.65 -13.95 14.48
N GLN A 28 -9.55 -13.25 15.18
CA GLN A 28 -10.84 -13.80 15.61
C GLN A 28 -11.76 -14.08 14.40
N GLN A 29 -11.63 -13.32 13.33
CA GLN A 29 -12.43 -13.48 12.12
C GLN A 29 -11.85 -14.55 11.19
N GLN A 30 -10.56 -14.55 10.93
CA GLN A 30 -9.90 -15.45 9.97
C GLN A 30 -8.45 -15.72 10.35
N PRO A 31 -7.91 -16.93 10.02
CA PRO A 31 -6.48 -17.20 10.19
C PRO A 31 -5.61 -16.19 9.45
N TRP A 32 -4.48 -15.80 10.06
CA TRP A 32 -3.57 -14.83 9.46
C TRP A 32 -2.86 -15.34 8.20
N GLN A 33 -2.59 -16.66 8.13
CA GLN A 33 -1.80 -17.26 7.05
C GLN A 33 -2.59 -17.36 5.74
N VAL A 34 -1.95 -16.95 4.64
CA VAL A 34 -2.46 -17.06 3.28
C VAL A 34 -1.44 -17.78 2.40
N THR A 35 -1.92 -18.67 1.53
CA THR A 35 -1.12 -19.30 0.49
C THR A 35 -1.83 -19.16 -0.84
N ARG A 36 -1.16 -18.57 -1.81
CA ARG A 36 -1.61 -18.47 -3.20
C ARG A 36 -0.79 -19.45 -4.05
N ARG A 37 -1.45 -20.12 -5.00
CA ARG A 37 -0.84 -21.16 -5.81
C ARG A 37 -1.15 -20.93 -7.28
N TRP A 38 -0.08 -20.90 -8.07
CA TRP A 38 -0.12 -20.96 -9.53
C TRP A 38 0.71 -22.17 -9.99
N GLN A 39 0.60 -22.56 -11.24
CA GLN A 39 1.35 -23.69 -11.78
C GLN A 39 2.86 -23.50 -11.65
N ASP A 40 3.33 -22.29 -11.81
CA ASP A 40 4.74 -21.87 -11.89
C ASP A 40 5.28 -21.29 -10.57
N GLU A 41 4.42 -20.91 -9.63
CA GLU A 41 4.88 -20.42 -8.32
C GLU A 41 3.86 -20.61 -7.19
N ILE A 42 4.37 -20.65 -5.96
CA ILE A 42 3.59 -20.61 -4.73
C ILE A 42 4.07 -19.41 -3.91
N ARG A 43 3.15 -18.59 -3.40
CA ARG A 43 3.46 -17.48 -2.50
C ARG A 43 2.79 -17.68 -1.14
N HIS A 44 3.60 -17.68 -0.09
CA HIS A 44 3.12 -17.59 1.28
C HIS A 44 3.02 -16.13 1.71
N SER A 45 1.98 -15.78 2.45
CA SER A 45 1.72 -14.40 2.89
C SER A 45 0.92 -14.41 4.19
N ALA A 46 0.63 -13.21 4.71
CA ALA A 46 -0.22 -13.02 5.87
C ALA A 46 -1.35 -12.02 5.58
N ARG A 47 -2.46 -12.13 6.30
CA ARG A 47 -3.55 -11.16 6.23
C ARG A 47 -3.17 -9.89 6.97
N PRO A 48 -3.32 -8.71 6.37
CA PRO A 48 -2.90 -7.46 6.98
C PRO A 48 -3.85 -6.97 8.10
N GLY A 49 -5.07 -7.55 8.17
CA GLY A 49 -6.03 -7.23 9.24
C GLY A 49 -5.66 -7.79 10.62
N CYS A 50 -4.58 -8.54 10.75
CA CYS A 50 -4.00 -8.96 12.03
C CYS A 50 -2.94 -7.95 12.46
N ASP A 51 -3.06 -7.37 13.67
CA ASP A 51 -2.17 -6.32 14.18
C ASP A 51 -0.71 -6.80 14.24
N ARG A 52 -0.46 -8.02 14.72
CA ARG A 52 0.87 -8.63 14.74
C ARG A 52 1.43 -8.84 13.32
N ALA A 53 0.59 -9.29 12.39
CA ALA A 53 1.02 -9.44 11.00
C ALA A 53 1.32 -8.08 10.36
N ALA A 54 0.53 -7.07 10.66
CA ALA A 54 0.76 -5.70 10.21
C ALA A 54 2.11 -5.15 10.72
N GLU A 55 2.44 -5.37 12.00
CA GLU A 55 3.74 -4.96 12.57
C GLU A 55 4.91 -5.64 11.86
N GLU A 56 4.86 -6.97 11.69
CA GLU A 56 5.93 -7.73 11.02
C GLU A 56 6.06 -7.38 9.52
N ILE A 57 4.96 -7.03 8.85
CA ILE A 57 4.98 -6.59 7.46
C ILE A 57 5.58 -5.19 7.33
N LEU A 58 5.17 -4.25 8.19
CA LEU A 58 5.45 -2.82 7.99
C LEU A 58 6.73 -2.36 8.64
N CYS A 59 6.97 -2.76 9.91
CA CYS A 59 7.95 -2.12 10.77
C CYS A 59 9.32 -2.79 10.73
N ARG A 60 9.50 -3.84 9.90
CA ARG A 60 10.77 -4.53 9.72
C ARG A 60 11.33 -4.26 8.32
N GLU A 61 12.56 -3.75 8.25
CA GLU A 61 13.22 -3.43 6.98
C GLU A 61 13.45 -4.67 6.10
N ASP A 62 13.65 -5.83 6.72
CA ASP A 62 13.86 -7.11 6.07
C ASP A 62 12.57 -7.91 5.80
N ALA A 63 11.39 -7.31 6.02
CA ALA A 63 10.10 -8.00 5.91
C ALA A 63 9.92 -8.76 4.59
N PHE A 64 10.39 -8.19 3.48
CA PHE A 64 10.27 -8.73 2.13
C PHE A 64 11.54 -9.41 1.61
N VAL A 65 12.46 -9.81 2.48
CA VAL A 65 13.49 -10.78 2.12
C VAL A 65 12.80 -12.11 1.82
N LEU A 66 12.94 -12.60 0.57
CA LEU A 66 12.27 -13.82 0.11
C LEU A 66 13.16 -15.03 0.27
N HIS A 67 12.61 -16.07 0.88
CA HIS A 67 13.20 -17.41 0.93
C HIS A 67 12.48 -18.29 -0.08
N SER A 68 13.22 -19.01 -0.92
CA SER A 68 12.66 -19.93 -1.90
C SER A 68 12.99 -21.37 -1.57
N GLU A 69 12.03 -22.26 -1.81
CA GLU A 69 12.19 -23.71 -1.72
C GLU A 69 11.46 -24.40 -2.87
N MET A 70 11.92 -25.59 -3.25
CA MET A 70 11.24 -26.38 -4.26
C MET A 70 10.06 -27.13 -3.64
N SER A 71 8.90 -27.01 -4.26
CA SER A 71 7.66 -27.65 -3.85
C SER A 71 7.04 -28.46 -4.98
N VAL A 72 6.06 -29.28 -4.66
CA VAL A 72 5.30 -30.01 -5.68
C VAL A 72 4.45 -29.02 -6.46
N GLN A 73 4.53 -29.11 -7.80
CA GLN A 73 3.76 -28.26 -8.69
C GLN A 73 2.25 -28.42 -8.41
N PRO A 74 1.53 -27.32 -8.12
CA PRO A 74 0.11 -27.39 -7.85
C PRO A 74 -0.70 -27.58 -9.14
N GLU A 75 -1.87 -28.20 -9.01
CA GLU A 75 -2.88 -28.25 -10.07
C GLU A 75 -3.61 -26.89 -10.10
N ALA A 76 -3.00 -25.90 -10.74
CA ALA A 76 -3.53 -24.54 -10.85
C ALA A 76 -3.20 -23.97 -12.24
N ALA A 77 -3.87 -22.89 -12.63
CA ALA A 77 -3.49 -22.15 -13.84
C ALA A 77 -2.13 -21.48 -13.66
N ALA A 78 -1.40 -21.29 -14.75
CA ALA A 78 -0.19 -20.48 -14.74
C ALA A 78 -0.56 -19.01 -14.45
N LEU A 79 0.39 -18.26 -13.87
CA LEU A 79 0.24 -16.82 -13.73
C LEU A 79 0.29 -16.17 -15.12
N ASP A 80 -0.63 -15.23 -15.36
CA ASP A 80 -0.66 -14.51 -16.64
C ASP A 80 0.69 -13.77 -16.86
N PRO A 81 1.35 -13.94 -18.02
CA PRO A 81 2.68 -13.35 -18.26
C PRO A 81 2.68 -11.81 -18.23
N ARG A 82 1.60 -11.15 -18.65
CA ARG A 82 1.53 -9.69 -18.61
C ARG A 82 1.33 -9.20 -17.16
N GLN A 83 0.48 -9.89 -16.40
CA GLN A 83 0.33 -9.63 -14.96
C GLN A 83 1.67 -9.83 -14.24
N GLN A 84 2.41 -10.90 -14.56
CA GLN A 84 3.71 -11.17 -13.95
C GLN A 84 4.73 -10.07 -14.28
N ALA A 85 4.81 -9.63 -15.55
CA ALA A 85 5.70 -8.54 -15.96
C ALA A 85 5.35 -7.22 -15.28
N MET A 86 4.06 -6.89 -15.17
CA MET A 86 3.58 -5.69 -14.48
C MET A 86 3.90 -5.75 -12.97
N ASN A 87 3.66 -6.90 -12.34
CA ASN A 87 3.97 -7.11 -10.93
C ASN A 87 5.46 -6.96 -10.65
N GLN A 88 6.32 -7.56 -11.49
CA GLN A 88 7.77 -7.45 -11.35
C GLN A 88 8.26 -6.01 -11.56
N ALA A 89 7.71 -5.30 -12.55
CA ALA A 89 8.03 -3.90 -12.79
C ALA A 89 7.62 -3.01 -11.58
N ALA A 90 6.44 -3.26 -10.98
CA ALA A 90 5.99 -2.56 -9.78
C ALA A 90 6.94 -2.80 -8.59
N ILE A 91 7.39 -4.04 -8.37
CA ILE A 91 8.38 -4.38 -7.33
C ILE A 91 9.70 -3.67 -7.61
N ASN A 92 10.19 -3.72 -8.84
CA ASN A 92 11.47 -3.07 -9.23
C ASN A 92 11.41 -1.55 -8.98
N LEU A 93 10.31 -0.87 -9.32
CA LEU A 93 10.11 0.56 -9.03
C LEU A 93 10.23 0.86 -7.53
N ALA A 94 9.68 -0.02 -6.66
CA ALA A 94 9.70 0.20 -5.22
C ALA A 94 11.09 0.01 -4.60
N ILE A 95 11.90 -0.92 -5.12
CA ILE A 95 13.18 -1.29 -4.50
C ILE A 95 14.41 -0.66 -5.17
N ALA A 96 14.28 -0.14 -6.41
CA ALA A 96 15.41 0.29 -7.21
C ALA A 96 15.95 1.69 -6.86
N SER A 97 15.27 2.45 -6.02
CA SER A 97 15.67 3.83 -5.67
C SER A 97 15.26 4.20 -4.25
N ASP A 98 15.93 5.22 -3.70
CA ASP A 98 15.54 5.86 -2.43
C ASP A 98 14.45 6.93 -2.60
N ALA A 99 13.72 6.89 -3.71
CA ALA A 99 12.64 7.82 -4.01
C ALA A 99 11.52 7.77 -2.95
N PRO A 100 10.84 8.89 -2.68
CA PRO A 100 9.68 8.88 -1.80
C PRO A 100 8.55 8.03 -2.38
N PRO A 101 7.70 7.43 -1.54
CA PRO A 101 6.61 6.56 -1.98
C PRO A 101 5.68 7.18 -3.02
N GLU A 102 5.42 8.49 -2.91
CA GLU A 102 4.60 9.26 -3.87
C GLU A 102 5.20 9.22 -5.27
N LEU A 103 6.51 9.35 -5.40
CA LEU A 103 7.19 9.31 -6.70
C LEU A 103 7.18 7.91 -7.29
N ILE A 104 7.34 6.88 -6.47
CA ILE A 104 7.22 5.47 -6.89
C ILE A 104 5.81 5.19 -7.40
N LEU A 105 4.78 5.61 -6.67
CA LEU A 105 3.38 5.47 -7.08
C LEU A 105 3.08 6.28 -8.37
N TYR A 106 3.66 7.48 -8.52
CA TYR A 106 3.53 8.23 -9.76
C TYR A 106 4.13 7.48 -10.96
N ALA A 107 5.35 6.95 -10.81
CA ALA A 107 5.98 6.13 -11.86
C ALA A 107 5.13 4.89 -12.19
N LEU A 108 4.56 4.23 -11.18
CA LEU A 108 3.63 3.12 -11.37
C LEU A 108 2.35 3.55 -12.12
N GLY A 109 1.80 4.72 -11.79
CA GLY A 109 0.67 5.30 -12.53
C GLY A 109 0.99 5.54 -14.01
N VAL A 110 2.20 6.03 -14.31
CA VAL A 110 2.67 6.18 -15.70
C VAL A 110 2.77 4.82 -16.42
N LEU A 111 3.29 3.79 -15.74
CA LEU A 111 3.38 2.43 -16.26
C LEU A 111 1.98 1.86 -16.56
N ILE A 112 1.05 1.98 -15.62
CA ILE A 112 -0.35 1.53 -15.78
C ILE A 112 -1.02 2.27 -16.96
N GLY A 113 -0.91 3.60 -17.02
CA GLY A 113 -1.50 4.39 -18.10
C GLY A 113 -0.92 4.08 -19.46
N LYS A 114 0.34 3.61 -19.53
CA LYS A 114 0.99 3.19 -20.78
C LYS A 114 0.68 1.76 -21.18
N SER A 115 0.27 0.91 -20.24
CA SER A 115 0.11 -0.54 -20.43
C SER A 115 -0.81 -0.96 -21.61
N PRO A 116 -1.88 -0.21 -21.98
CA PRO A 116 -2.68 -0.56 -23.17
C PRO A 116 -1.91 -0.49 -24.50
N GLN A 117 -0.78 0.24 -24.52
CA GLN A 117 0.08 0.37 -25.71
C GLN A 117 1.25 -0.64 -25.73
N LEU A 118 1.43 -1.38 -24.63
CA LEU A 118 2.49 -2.37 -24.45
C LEU A 118 1.87 -3.77 -24.61
N ALA A 119 1.88 -4.31 -25.83
CA ALA A 119 1.19 -5.57 -26.13
C ALA A 119 1.86 -6.79 -25.47
N GLU A 120 3.20 -6.78 -25.43
CA GLU A 120 4.00 -7.93 -24.99
C GLU A 120 4.54 -7.73 -23.56
N PRO A 121 4.67 -8.81 -22.75
CA PRO A 121 5.26 -8.73 -21.41
C PRO A 121 6.64 -8.07 -21.35
N GLN A 122 7.48 -8.34 -22.38
CA GLN A 122 8.83 -7.78 -22.49
C GLN A 122 8.82 -6.26 -22.66
N GLN A 123 7.79 -5.70 -23.32
CA GLN A 123 7.63 -4.24 -23.46
C GLN A 123 7.27 -3.60 -22.12
N ILE A 124 6.45 -4.28 -21.30
CA ILE A 124 6.12 -3.83 -19.95
C ILE A 124 7.39 -3.80 -19.09
N SER A 125 8.19 -4.88 -19.11
CA SER A 125 9.45 -4.95 -18.36
C SER A 125 10.43 -3.86 -18.81
N ALA A 126 10.65 -3.71 -20.14
CA ALA A 126 11.56 -2.70 -20.67
C ALA A 126 11.13 -1.27 -20.30
N PHE A 127 9.85 -0.97 -20.36
CA PHE A 127 9.34 0.35 -19.96
C PHE A 127 9.43 0.56 -18.43
N GLY A 128 9.23 -0.49 -17.63
CA GLY A 128 9.48 -0.45 -16.20
C GLY A 128 10.94 -0.11 -15.87
N ASP A 129 11.90 -0.72 -16.58
CA ASP A 129 13.34 -0.43 -16.42
C ASP A 129 13.68 1.01 -16.84
N GLU A 130 13.06 1.52 -17.91
CA GLU A 130 13.18 2.92 -18.33
C GLU A 130 12.70 3.88 -17.22
N LEU A 131 11.54 3.61 -16.62
CA LEU A 131 11.02 4.41 -15.49
C LEU A 131 11.95 4.40 -14.29
N VAL A 132 12.55 3.25 -13.95
CA VAL A 132 13.59 3.17 -12.90
C VAL A 132 14.76 4.09 -13.23
N MET A 133 15.28 4.07 -14.45
CA MET A 133 16.36 4.97 -14.87
C MET A 133 15.94 6.44 -14.80
N MET A 134 14.72 6.79 -15.24
CA MET A 134 14.19 8.15 -15.15
C MET A 134 14.05 8.62 -13.69
N MET A 135 13.67 7.73 -12.76
CA MET A 135 13.62 8.03 -11.32
C MET A 135 15.02 8.33 -10.78
N GLN A 136 16.02 7.50 -11.11
CA GLN A 136 17.40 7.67 -10.67
C GLN A 136 18.07 8.94 -11.25
N GLN A 137 17.68 9.37 -12.45
CA GLN A 137 18.14 10.58 -13.11
C GLN A 137 17.41 11.86 -12.67
N GLY A 138 16.34 11.73 -11.87
CA GLY A 138 15.52 12.86 -11.41
C GLY A 138 14.43 13.33 -12.38
N ALA A 139 14.38 12.81 -13.62
CA ALA A 139 13.40 13.22 -14.62
C ALA A 139 11.95 12.95 -14.18
N MET A 140 11.71 11.84 -13.46
CA MET A 140 10.38 11.55 -12.90
C MET A 140 9.99 12.54 -11.82
N ALA A 141 10.94 12.98 -10.98
CA ALA A 141 10.69 13.99 -9.95
C ALA A 141 10.35 15.35 -10.54
N GLU A 142 11.04 15.77 -11.60
CA GLU A 142 10.72 16.98 -12.36
C GLU A 142 9.34 16.93 -12.97
N ALA A 143 8.98 15.82 -13.62
CA ALA A 143 7.65 15.64 -14.20
C ALA A 143 6.55 15.65 -13.13
N PHE A 144 6.77 14.97 -12.01
CA PHE A 144 5.85 14.95 -10.88
C PHE A 144 5.62 16.34 -10.28
N ALA A 145 6.69 17.13 -10.14
CA ALA A 145 6.62 18.50 -9.61
C ALA A 145 5.81 19.45 -10.52
N GLN A 146 5.69 19.17 -11.81
CA GLN A 146 4.92 19.96 -12.76
C GLN A 146 3.43 19.61 -12.80
N LEU A 147 2.99 18.55 -12.12
CA LEU A 147 1.58 18.21 -12.07
C LEU A 147 0.79 19.29 -11.33
N PRO A 148 -0.35 19.73 -11.87
CA PRO A 148 -1.23 20.63 -11.14
C PRO A 148 -1.84 19.91 -9.92
N PRO A 149 -1.99 20.57 -8.77
CA PRO A 149 -2.73 20.00 -7.64
C PRO A 149 -4.22 19.86 -8.00
N VAL A 150 -4.82 18.72 -7.63
CA VAL A 150 -6.25 18.46 -7.85
C VAL A 150 -6.85 17.97 -6.52
N ASP A 151 -7.19 18.93 -5.65
CA ASP A 151 -7.60 18.61 -4.27
C ASP A 151 -8.96 17.94 -4.15
N THR A 152 -9.78 17.98 -5.20
CA THR A 152 -11.14 17.41 -5.16
C THR A 152 -11.13 15.92 -4.75
N TYR A 153 -10.17 15.13 -5.27
CA TYR A 153 -10.05 13.72 -4.94
C TYR A 153 -9.52 13.52 -3.51
N LYS A 154 -8.57 14.34 -3.07
CA LYS A 154 -8.03 14.29 -1.69
C LYS A 154 -9.09 14.63 -0.66
N LEU A 155 -9.88 15.68 -0.90
CA LEU A 155 -10.97 16.08 -0.01
C LEU A 155 -12.04 14.99 0.06
N ALA A 156 -12.39 14.38 -1.08
CA ALA A 156 -13.33 13.26 -1.11
C ALA A 156 -12.81 12.04 -0.32
N GLU A 157 -11.51 11.72 -0.46
CA GLU A 157 -10.90 10.60 0.25
C GLU A 157 -10.77 10.88 1.75
N LEU A 158 -10.43 12.12 2.15
CA LEU A 158 -10.36 12.52 3.55
C LEU A 158 -11.74 12.46 4.22
N GLN A 159 -12.80 12.92 3.54
CA GLN A 159 -14.18 12.73 4.01
C GLN A 159 -14.56 11.25 4.10
N ALA A 160 -14.11 10.46 3.14
CA ALA A 160 -14.35 9.05 3.14
C ALA A 160 -13.67 8.35 4.32
N LEU A 161 -12.41 8.69 4.59
CA LEU A 161 -11.65 8.20 5.74
C LEU A 161 -12.38 8.51 7.06
N SER A 162 -12.93 9.73 7.21
CA SER A 162 -13.63 10.14 8.42
C SER A 162 -14.91 9.35 8.72
N ARG A 163 -15.46 8.66 7.73
CA ARG A 163 -16.68 7.82 7.87
C ARG A 163 -16.36 6.33 8.09
N ARG A 164 -15.08 5.97 8.07
CA ARG A 164 -14.68 4.58 8.31
C ARG A 164 -14.77 4.26 9.81
N ASP A 165 -15.30 3.10 10.10
CA ASP A 165 -15.21 2.52 11.44
C ASP A 165 -13.84 1.83 11.59
N LEU A 166 -12.89 2.56 12.17
CA LEU A 166 -11.54 2.08 12.40
C LEU A 166 -11.44 1.44 13.79
N ASP A 167 -11.75 0.14 13.86
CA ASP A 167 -11.51 -0.67 15.08
C ASP A 167 -10.02 -0.95 15.22
N ALA A 168 -9.25 0.06 15.63
CA ALA A 168 -7.81 -0.04 15.88
C ALA A 168 -7.54 -0.44 17.35
N SER A 169 -6.63 -1.39 17.54
CA SER A 169 -6.19 -1.84 18.87
C SER A 169 -5.27 -0.80 19.50
N LEU A 170 -5.85 0.33 19.92
CA LEU A 170 -5.17 1.45 20.56
C LEU A 170 -5.54 1.50 22.05
N ASP A 171 -4.73 2.19 22.85
CA ASP A 171 -5.16 2.52 24.19
C ASP A 171 -6.45 3.37 24.18
N PRO A 172 -7.29 3.28 25.22
CA PRO A 172 -8.62 3.90 25.19
C PRO A 172 -8.62 5.41 24.94
N LEU A 173 -7.61 6.14 25.44
CA LEU A 173 -7.51 7.59 25.26
C LEU A 173 -7.13 7.95 23.83
N THR A 174 -6.14 7.29 23.27
CA THR A 174 -5.70 7.45 21.88
C THR A 174 -6.83 7.07 20.92
N GLY A 175 -7.49 5.92 21.15
CA GLY A 175 -8.63 5.49 20.34
C GLY A 175 -9.79 6.49 20.37
N MET A 176 -10.15 7.02 21.55
CA MET A 176 -11.18 8.04 21.67
C MET A 176 -10.77 9.33 20.93
N THR A 177 -9.50 9.75 21.05
CA THR A 177 -9.00 10.95 20.38
C THR A 177 -9.07 10.79 18.85
N LEU A 178 -8.71 9.62 18.30
CA LEU A 178 -8.84 9.33 16.87
C LEU A 178 -10.30 9.43 16.42
N VAL A 179 -11.23 8.79 17.15
CA VAL A 179 -12.66 8.86 16.82
C VAL A 179 -13.18 10.29 16.84
N LEU A 180 -12.79 11.11 17.83
CA LEU A 180 -13.18 12.52 17.89
C LEU A 180 -12.65 13.31 16.69
N LYS A 181 -11.38 13.13 16.30
CA LYS A 181 -10.78 13.79 15.12
C LYS A 181 -11.48 13.37 13.82
N LEU A 182 -11.79 12.09 13.63
CA LEU A 182 -12.51 11.62 12.46
C LEU A 182 -13.95 12.19 12.40
N ASN A 183 -14.63 12.24 13.54
CA ASN A 183 -15.96 12.87 13.62
C ASN A 183 -15.91 14.38 13.33
N GLU A 184 -14.88 15.09 13.78
CA GLU A 184 -14.67 16.49 13.45
C GLU A 184 -14.53 16.68 11.93
N ILE A 185 -13.70 15.88 11.26
CA ILE A 185 -13.53 15.91 9.80
C ILE A 185 -14.87 15.65 9.10
N ASN A 186 -15.66 14.70 9.58
CA ASN A 186 -16.95 14.34 8.97
C ASN A 186 -17.98 15.49 8.96
N VAL A 187 -17.88 16.43 9.92
CA VAL A 187 -18.81 17.57 10.03
C VAL A 187 -18.23 18.89 9.52
N MET A 188 -16.96 18.90 9.07
CA MET A 188 -16.32 20.10 8.53
C MET A 188 -17.01 20.60 7.28
N THR A 189 -17.10 21.93 7.13
CA THR A 189 -17.46 22.52 5.85
C THR A 189 -16.35 22.33 4.81
N PRO A 190 -16.65 22.37 3.50
CA PRO A 190 -15.64 22.21 2.46
C PRO A 190 -14.43 23.14 2.61
N ARG A 191 -14.65 24.37 3.08
CA ARG A 191 -13.58 25.35 3.31
C ARG A 191 -12.62 24.90 4.43
N TYR A 192 -13.15 24.50 5.57
CA TYR A 192 -12.34 24.04 6.70
C TYR A 192 -11.61 22.73 6.38
N LEU A 193 -12.25 21.85 5.62
CA LEU A 193 -11.62 20.62 5.15
C LEU A 193 -10.43 20.92 4.22
N GLN A 194 -10.56 21.92 3.34
CA GLN A 194 -9.47 22.38 2.47
C GLN A 194 -8.32 23.00 3.28
N GLU A 195 -8.63 23.83 4.27
CA GLU A 195 -7.64 24.42 5.17
C GLU A 195 -6.89 23.32 5.93
N MET A 196 -7.58 22.34 6.51
CA MET A 196 -6.99 21.21 7.21
C MET A 196 -6.10 20.33 6.29
N LEU A 197 -6.55 20.05 5.05
CA LEU A 197 -5.73 19.33 4.09
C LEU A 197 -4.42 20.06 3.80
N SER A 198 -4.50 21.38 3.58
CA SER A 198 -3.33 22.21 3.34
C SER A 198 -2.37 22.22 4.53
N ASP A 199 -2.89 22.28 5.76
CA ASP A 199 -2.10 22.22 6.99
C ASP A 199 -1.39 20.87 7.13
N LEU A 200 -2.09 19.75 6.86
CA LEU A 200 -1.48 18.41 6.88
C LEU A 200 -0.39 18.24 5.82
N GLU A 201 -0.61 18.73 4.60
CA GLU A 201 0.35 18.60 3.50
C GLU A 201 1.59 19.49 3.66
N SER A 202 1.45 20.62 4.35
CA SER A 202 2.56 21.54 4.66
C SER A 202 3.26 21.25 5.99
N ASP A 203 2.78 20.24 6.74
CA ASP A 203 3.34 19.90 8.05
C ASP A 203 4.74 19.28 7.93
N SER A 204 5.73 20.03 8.47
CA SER A 204 7.13 19.60 8.45
C SER A 204 7.43 18.39 9.33
N GLU A 205 6.64 18.15 10.39
CA GLU A 205 6.78 16.97 11.26
C GLU A 205 6.28 15.72 10.55
N LEU A 206 5.17 15.83 9.82
CA LEU A 206 4.69 14.75 8.96
C LEU A 206 5.71 14.43 7.85
N ALA A 207 6.27 15.45 7.20
CA ALA A 207 7.28 15.26 6.17
C ALA A 207 8.53 14.56 6.73
N ALA A 208 9.02 14.96 7.90
CA ALA A 208 10.14 14.33 8.58
C ALA A 208 9.83 12.89 9.01
N PHE A 209 8.62 12.65 9.50
CA PHE A 209 8.14 11.30 9.84
C PHE A 209 8.11 10.39 8.61
N MET A 210 7.51 10.83 7.50
CA MET A 210 7.46 10.08 6.25
C MET A 210 8.86 9.73 5.73
N GLN A 211 9.82 10.64 5.86
CA GLN A 211 11.19 10.41 5.47
C GLN A 211 11.89 9.41 6.40
N SER A 212 11.76 9.57 7.72
CA SER A 212 12.41 8.70 8.72
C SER A 212 11.81 7.29 8.74
N ARG A 213 10.53 7.15 8.38
CA ARG A 213 9.78 5.90 8.33
C ARG A 213 9.48 5.44 6.89
N ARG A 214 10.31 5.86 5.94
CA ARG A 214 10.13 5.51 4.52
C ARG A 214 9.95 4.01 4.31
N SER A 215 10.71 3.16 5.00
CA SER A 215 10.61 1.69 4.90
C SER A 215 9.21 1.16 5.18
N VAL A 216 8.50 1.74 6.16
CA VAL A 216 7.10 1.37 6.47
C VAL A 216 6.21 1.55 5.24
N PHE A 217 6.29 2.70 4.59
CA PHE A 217 5.45 3.01 3.41
C PHE A 217 5.86 2.23 2.17
N ILE A 218 7.16 1.93 2.01
CA ILE A 218 7.62 1.00 0.97
C ILE A 218 7.07 -0.41 1.22
N ASN A 219 7.06 -0.86 2.47
CA ASN A 219 6.50 -2.16 2.84
C ASN A 219 4.99 -2.25 2.59
N VAL A 220 4.23 -1.13 2.71
CA VAL A 220 2.82 -1.05 2.26
C VAL A 220 2.71 -1.40 0.78
N LEU A 221 3.57 -0.79 -0.07
CA LEU A 221 3.57 -1.05 -1.50
C LEU A 221 3.99 -2.48 -1.82
N LEU A 222 5.10 -2.94 -1.23
CA LEU A 222 5.60 -4.31 -1.43
C LEU A 222 4.58 -5.36 -0.98
N TYR A 223 3.85 -5.09 0.11
CA TYR A 223 2.76 -5.94 0.54
C TYR A 223 1.68 -6.06 -0.54
N ALA A 224 1.21 -4.95 -1.09
CA ALA A 224 0.21 -4.96 -2.16
C ALA A 224 0.72 -5.70 -3.40
N PHE A 225 1.98 -5.48 -3.79
CA PHE A 225 2.58 -6.13 -4.95
C PHE A 225 2.75 -7.63 -4.76
N TYR A 226 3.23 -8.05 -3.60
CA TYR A 226 3.48 -9.45 -3.32
C TYR A 226 2.20 -10.23 -3.01
N HIS A 227 1.38 -9.72 -2.06
CA HIS A 227 0.20 -10.43 -1.56
C HIS A 227 -0.90 -10.54 -2.61
N HIS A 228 -1.19 -9.46 -3.34
CA HIS A 228 -2.26 -9.42 -4.34
C HIS A 228 -1.80 -9.77 -5.75
N VAL A 229 -0.48 -9.92 -5.98
CA VAL A 229 0.10 -10.01 -7.33
C VAL A 229 -0.42 -8.83 -8.18
N PHE A 230 -0.18 -7.62 -7.62
CA PHE A 230 -0.64 -6.38 -8.24
C PHE A 230 -0.25 -6.30 -9.73
N PRO A 231 -1.09 -5.76 -10.58
CA PRO A 231 -2.42 -5.19 -10.32
C PRO A 231 -3.58 -6.19 -10.46
N GLY A 232 -3.32 -7.49 -10.44
CA GLY A 232 -4.32 -8.53 -10.61
C GLY A 232 -4.49 -9.00 -12.04
N ALA A 233 -5.29 -10.06 -12.24
CA ALA A 233 -5.42 -10.76 -13.52
C ALA A 233 -6.32 -10.03 -14.53
N ASP A 234 -7.24 -9.16 -14.09
CA ASP A 234 -8.12 -8.40 -14.99
C ASP A 234 -7.46 -7.06 -15.38
N GLU A 235 -6.92 -7.00 -16.59
CA GLU A 235 -6.28 -5.79 -17.11
C GLU A 235 -7.20 -4.56 -17.12
N ARG A 236 -8.51 -4.76 -17.22
CA ARG A 236 -9.49 -3.67 -17.21
C ARG A 236 -9.63 -3.03 -15.84
N ALA A 237 -9.25 -3.75 -14.80
CA ALA A 237 -9.27 -3.27 -13.42
C ALA A 237 -7.94 -2.62 -12.98
N TRP A 238 -6.88 -2.65 -13.78
CA TRP A 238 -5.55 -2.17 -13.37
C TRP A 238 -5.52 -0.72 -12.90
N GLU A 239 -6.24 0.16 -13.57
CA GLU A 239 -6.37 1.56 -13.13
C GLU A 239 -7.13 1.69 -11.81
N GLN A 240 -8.14 0.84 -11.58
CA GLN A 240 -8.89 0.83 -10.32
C GLN A 240 -8.04 0.30 -9.17
N GLU A 241 -7.27 -0.77 -9.39
CA GLU A 241 -6.36 -1.31 -8.39
C GLU A 241 -5.22 -0.33 -8.06
N PHE A 242 -4.73 0.41 -9.05
CA PHE A 242 -3.80 1.52 -8.83
C PHE A 242 -4.43 2.63 -7.98
N ASN A 243 -5.64 3.07 -8.31
CA ASN A 243 -6.34 4.07 -7.51
C ASN A 243 -6.55 3.61 -6.06
N ARG A 244 -6.95 2.36 -5.87
CA ARG A 244 -7.11 1.74 -4.55
C ARG A 244 -5.82 1.74 -3.74
N LEU A 245 -4.69 1.43 -4.39
CA LEU A 245 -3.38 1.50 -3.75
C LEU A 245 -3.03 2.93 -3.33
N CYS A 246 -3.31 3.93 -4.18
CA CYS A 246 -3.12 5.34 -3.86
C CYS A 246 -4.04 5.81 -2.72
N GLN A 247 -5.30 5.38 -2.71
CA GLN A 247 -6.24 5.65 -1.60
C GLN A 247 -5.73 5.06 -0.29
N HIS A 248 -5.23 3.84 -0.31
CA HIS A 248 -4.65 3.20 0.87
C HIS A 248 -3.44 3.97 1.40
N PHE A 249 -2.50 4.30 0.52
CA PHE A 249 -1.32 5.09 0.86
C PHE A 249 -1.70 6.47 1.43
N PHE A 250 -2.59 7.20 0.74
CA PHE A 250 -3.07 8.51 1.17
C PHE A 250 -3.76 8.45 2.54
N SER A 251 -4.65 7.49 2.74
CA SER A 251 -5.37 7.32 4.00
C SER A 251 -4.42 7.07 5.18
N LEU A 252 -3.41 6.21 5.01
CA LEU A 252 -2.40 5.95 6.04
C LEU A 252 -1.55 7.18 6.32
N LYS A 253 -1.11 7.90 5.28
CA LYS A 253 -0.38 9.16 5.43
C LYS A 253 -1.20 10.19 6.22
N MET A 254 -2.50 10.34 5.89
CA MET A 254 -3.38 11.28 6.59
C MET A 254 -3.62 10.85 8.04
N LEU A 255 -3.82 9.57 8.33
CA LEU A 255 -3.91 9.06 9.70
C LEU A 255 -2.66 9.39 10.52
N CYS A 256 -1.46 9.16 9.97
CA CYS A 256 -0.20 9.56 10.60
C CYS A 256 -0.16 11.07 10.86
N GLY A 257 -0.55 11.89 9.90
CA GLY A 257 -0.62 13.34 10.06
C GLY A 257 -1.58 13.78 11.17
N LEU A 258 -2.76 13.16 11.27
CA LEU A 258 -3.72 13.43 12.35
C LEU A 258 -3.15 13.07 13.73
N PHE A 259 -2.37 11.99 13.83
CA PHE A 259 -1.68 11.62 15.07
C PHE A 259 -0.62 12.66 15.45
N ILE A 260 0.22 13.08 14.49
CA ILE A 260 1.26 14.08 14.70
C ILE A 260 0.65 15.41 15.17
N GLN A 261 -0.35 15.93 14.45
CA GLN A 261 -1.05 17.16 14.83
C GLN A 261 -1.80 17.02 16.18
N GLY A 262 -2.14 15.80 16.58
CA GLY A 262 -2.76 15.51 17.87
C GLY A 262 -1.77 15.31 18.99
N TYR A 263 -0.46 15.41 18.75
CA TYR A 263 0.60 15.07 19.70
C TYR A 263 0.46 13.65 20.26
N LEU A 264 -0.06 12.72 19.45
CA LEU A 264 -0.22 11.32 19.80
C LEU A 264 1.04 10.54 19.41
N VAL A 265 1.33 9.46 20.11
CA VAL A 265 2.49 8.62 19.83
C VAL A 265 2.26 7.80 18.56
N LEU A 266 3.24 7.83 17.65
CA LEU A 266 3.28 7.03 16.42
C LEU A 266 4.48 6.07 16.49
N ASP A 267 4.38 5.06 17.35
CA ASP A 267 5.31 3.94 17.40
C ASP A 267 4.91 2.81 16.43
N ASP A 268 5.69 1.75 16.39
CA ASP A 268 5.48 0.61 15.50
C ASP A 268 4.12 -0.08 15.76
N GLU A 269 3.75 -0.21 17.03
CA GLU A 269 2.48 -0.82 17.44
C GLU A 269 1.27 0.00 16.96
N THR A 270 1.32 1.32 17.15
CA THR A 270 0.28 2.25 16.68
C THR A 270 0.14 2.22 15.16
N ILE A 271 1.25 2.28 14.42
CA ILE A 271 1.25 2.23 12.95
C ILE A 271 0.63 0.91 12.47
N ALA A 272 1.03 -0.21 13.07
CA ALA A 272 0.51 -1.54 12.74
C ALA A 272 -1.00 -1.64 13.02
N ALA A 273 -1.46 -1.12 14.17
CA ALA A 273 -2.87 -1.12 14.54
C ALA A 273 -3.73 -0.29 13.58
N LEU A 274 -3.25 0.88 13.16
CA LEU A 274 -3.93 1.73 12.17
C LEU A 274 -4.03 1.05 10.80
N PHE A 275 -2.95 0.43 10.34
CA PHE A 275 -2.91 -0.31 9.09
C PHE A 275 -3.86 -1.52 9.11
N ALA A 276 -3.82 -2.30 10.18
CA ALA A 276 -4.69 -3.45 10.33
C ALA A 276 -6.16 -3.05 10.40
N ALA A 277 -6.50 -1.99 11.16
CA ALA A 277 -7.85 -1.46 11.25
C ALA A 277 -8.35 -0.95 9.90
N TRP A 278 -7.50 -0.24 9.14
CA TRP A 278 -7.86 0.21 7.79
C TRP A 278 -8.21 -0.97 6.88
N HIS A 279 -7.43 -2.05 6.92
CA HIS A 279 -7.71 -3.26 6.15
C HIS A 279 -8.95 -4.03 6.60
N ARG A 280 -9.29 -3.99 7.89
CA ARG A 280 -10.55 -4.56 8.40
C ARG A 280 -11.77 -3.76 7.98
N SER A 281 -11.62 -2.44 7.83
CA SER A 281 -12.69 -1.51 7.46
C SER A 281 -12.83 -1.29 5.95
N GLU A 282 -12.17 -2.12 5.13
CA GLU A 282 -12.02 -1.90 3.70
C GLU A 282 -13.37 -1.76 2.98
N ASP A 283 -13.56 -0.60 2.33
CA ASP A 283 -14.67 -0.29 1.46
C ASP A 283 -14.14 -0.03 0.04
N VAL A 284 -14.59 -0.84 -0.92
CA VAL A 284 -14.14 -0.72 -2.32
C VAL A 284 -14.92 0.41 -2.99
N ARG A 285 -14.22 1.48 -3.35
CA ARG A 285 -14.81 2.61 -4.07
C ARG A 285 -14.29 2.66 -5.49
N GLY A 286 -15.21 2.67 -6.44
CA GLY A 286 -14.92 2.99 -7.83
C GLY A 286 -15.04 4.49 -8.08
N GLY A 287 -14.38 4.98 -9.12
CA GLY A 287 -14.47 6.37 -9.60
C GLY A 287 -14.47 6.42 -11.13
N ASP A 288 -14.94 7.54 -11.69
CA ASP A 288 -15.10 7.71 -13.13
C ASP A 288 -13.77 7.82 -13.90
N ASN A 289 -12.67 8.16 -13.22
CA ASN A 289 -11.32 8.22 -13.80
C ASN A 289 -10.30 7.75 -12.77
N PRO A 290 -10.15 6.43 -12.58
CA PRO A 290 -9.36 5.89 -11.48
C PRO A 290 -7.88 6.25 -11.57
N LEU A 291 -7.29 6.31 -12.76
CA LEU A 291 -5.89 6.68 -12.93
C LEU A 291 -5.62 8.13 -12.49
N LEU A 292 -6.45 9.07 -12.96
CA LEU A 292 -6.33 10.48 -12.56
C LEU A 292 -6.60 10.66 -11.07
N ALA A 293 -7.61 9.99 -10.54
CA ALA A 293 -7.93 10.02 -9.12
C ALA A 293 -6.75 9.57 -8.27
N GLY A 294 -6.16 8.41 -8.60
CA GLY A 294 -4.98 7.89 -7.91
C GLY A 294 -3.79 8.84 -7.95
N ILE A 295 -3.42 9.34 -9.13
CA ILE A 295 -2.31 10.31 -9.28
C ILE A 295 -2.58 11.59 -8.47
N SER A 296 -3.83 12.06 -8.43
CA SER A 296 -4.19 13.29 -7.70
C SER A 296 -4.04 13.15 -6.18
N LEU A 297 -4.13 11.95 -5.63
CA LEU A 297 -3.89 11.70 -4.20
C LEU A 297 -2.42 11.82 -3.80
N LEU A 298 -1.50 11.78 -4.77
CA LEU A 298 -0.05 11.78 -4.52
C LEU A 298 0.56 13.17 -4.51
N ARG A 299 -0.05 14.16 -5.17
CA ARG A 299 0.48 15.51 -5.41
C ARG A 299 -0.20 16.52 -4.46
#